data_0c1c8dd1c1f017831b3d2292fa1a85d6
#
_entry.id   0c1c8dd1c1f017831b3d2292fa1a85d6
#
_cell.length_a   1.000
_cell.length_b   1.000
_cell.length_c   1.000
_cell.angle_alpha   90.00
_cell.angle_beta   90.00
_cell.angle_gamma   90.00
#
_symmetry.space_group_name_H-M   'P 1'
#
loop_
_entity.id
_entity.type
_entity.pdbx_description
1 polymer ?
#
loop_
_entity_poly.entity_id
_entity_poly.type
_entity_poly.pdbx_seq_one_letter_code
_entity_poly.pdbx_strand_id
1 'polypeptide(L)'
;MKNTQVMQSMSIVWLSIFMLGITMMSCNSKKEQQLPTIGKSVALFDYFSYKGNDDSYISNPLSGEDYFYNPILPGWYSDPSVCTNGEGDYFLITSTFTYFPGVPIFHSKDLVNWKQIGHVLNRASQLVKMEGQKVSGGIFAPAISYNPYNKTYYMVTTNVGAGNFFVKTQDPFG
;
A
#
# COMPACT_ATOMS: atom_id res chain seq x y z
N MET A 1 21.50 11.56 76.01
CA MET A 1 20.59 10.60 75.40
C MET A 1 19.52 11.24 74.49
N LYS A 2 19.77 12.35 73.77
CA LYS A 2 18.78 13.01 72.89
C LYS A 2 19.20 12.94 71.41
N ASN A 3 20.41 12.55 71.03
CA ASN A 3 20.87 12.62 69.65
C ASN A 3 20.71 11.31 68.88
N THR A 4 20.38 10.19 69.52
CA THR A 4 20.27 8.87 68.86
C THR A 4 18.88 8.67 68.24
N GLN A 5 17.84 9.30 68.77
CA GLN A 5 16.49 9.15 68.19
C GLN A 5 16.26 9.98 66.94
N VAL A 6 16.93 11.14 66.82
CA VAL A 6 16.80 12.00 65.62
C VAL A 6 17.50 11.37 64.41
N MET A 7 18.61 10.68 64.59
CA MET A 7 19.30 9.97 63.49
C MET A 7 18.53 8.76 62.99
N GLN A 8 17.81 8.03 63.85
CA GLN A 8 16.99 6.89 63.40
C GLN A 8 15.77 7.34 62.59
N SER A 9 15.13 8.47 62.93
CA SER A 9 13.98 8.99 62.19
C SER A 9 14.38 9.52 60.80
N MET A 10 15.56 10.15 60.70
CA MET A 10 16.07 10.62 59.39
C MET A 10 16.43 9.45 58.45
N SER A 11 17.02 8.37 58.99
CA SER A 11 17.34 7.21 58.14
C SER A 11 16.12 6.51 57.58
N ILE A 12 15.03 6.43 58.33
CA ILE A 12 13.77 5.82 57.89
C ILE A 12 13.09 6.69 56.80
N VAL A 13 13.12 8.01 56.94
CA VAL A 13 12.56 8.94 55.96
C VAL A 13 13.34 8.88 54.63
N TRP A 14 14.68 8.79 54.68
CA TRP A 14 15.49 8.64 53.48
C TRP A 14 15.29 7.28 52.79
N LEU A 15 15.11 6.21 53.52
CA LEU A 15 14.80 4.90 52.97
C LEU A 15 13.42 4.86 52.30
N SER A 16 12.44 5.52 52.90
CA SER A 16 11.08 5.64 52.34
C SER A 16 11.03 6.46 51.04
N ILE A 17 11.81 7.55 50.97
CA ILE A 17 11.92 8.37 49.77
C ILE A 17 12.67 7.62 48.67
N PHE A 18 13.68 6.82 49.00
CA PHE A 18 14.41 6.01 48.03
C PHE A 18 13.57 4.85 47.50
N MET A 19 12.74 4.22 48.31
CA MET A 19 11.79 3.19 47.89
C MET A 19 10.64 3.77 47.02
N LEU A 20 10.15 4.98 47.33
CA LEU A 20 9.14 5.64 46.49
C LEU A 20 9.71 6.10 45.15
N GLY A 21 10.99 6.44 45.07
CA GLY A 21 11.68 6.77 43.82
C GLY A 21 11.87 5.58 42.86
N ILE A 22 12.02 4.37 43.41
CA ILE A 22 12.18 3.16 42.60
C ILE A 22 10.86 2.67 42.01
N THR A 23 9.71 2.98 42.62
CA THR A 23 8.39 2.58 42.10
C THR A 23 7.86 3.49 40.98
N MET A 24 8.47 4.65 40.75
CA MET A 24 8.10 5.55 39.63
C MET A 24 8.95 5.34 38.39
N MET A 25 9.91 4.42 38.41
CA MET A 25 10.67 4.03 37.22
C MET A 25 10.11 2.73 36.60
N SER A 26 8.77 2.58 36.64
CA SER A 26 8.13 1.43 36.02
C SER A 26 7.36 1.86 34.77
N CYS A 27 7.87 1.33 33.67
CA CYS A 27 7.13 0.99 32.46
C CYS A 27 6.59 2.14 31.62
N ASN A 28 7.49 2.74 30.89
CA ASN A 28 7.20 2.92 29.48
C ASN A 28 7.46 1.56 28.79
N SER A 29 6.63 0.58 29.06
CA SER A 29 6.56 -0.61 28.22
C SER A 29 6.06 -0.14 26.86
N LYS A 30 6.98 0.08 25.91
CA LYS A 30 6.61 0.03 24.50
C LYS A 30 5.78 -1.25 24.40
N LYS A 31 4.50 -1.13 24.05
CA LYS A 31 3.68 -2.27 23.69
C LYS A 31 4.47 -2.98 22.61
N GLU A 32 5.04 -4.10 22.94
CA GLU A 32 5.67 -4.99 21.98
C GLU A 32 4.59 -5.34 20.99
N GLN A 33 4.76 -4.85 19.78
CA GLN A 33 3.79 -5.05 18.71
C GLN A 33 3.82 -6.54 18.42
N GLN A 34 2.79 -7.25 18.83
CA GLN A 34 2.70 -8.69 18.68
C GLN A 34 2.71 -9.02 17.19
N LEU A 35 3.83 -9.56 16.72
CA LEU A 35 3.97 -10.00 15.33
C LEU A 35 2.85 -11.01 14.99
N PRO A 36 2.26 -10.92 13.81
CA PRO A 36 1.20 -11.84 13.41
C PRO A 36 1.71 -13.28 13.40
N THR A 37 0.90 -14.17 13.95
CA THR A 37 1.21 -15.58 14.18
C THR A 37 1.42 -16.34 12.88
N ILE A 38 2.37 -17.24 12.92
CA ILE A 38 2.76 -18.35 12.03
C ILE A 38 1.84 -18.59 10.83
N GLY A 39 2.40 -18.55 9.62
CA GLY A 39 1.80 -18.97 8.37
C GLY A 39 1.48 -17.83 7.38
N LYS A 40 1.71 -16.59 7.75
CA LYS A 40 1.60 -15.43 6.83
C LYS A 40 2.93 -14.71 6.79
N SER A 41 3.52 -14.60 5.60
CA SER A 41 4.65 -13.69 5.41
C SER A 41 4.14 -12.26 5.49
N VAL A 42 4.59 -11.53 6.50
CA VAL A 42 4.24 -10.12 6.70
C VAL A 42 5.53 -9.32 6.81
N ALA A 43 5.64 -8.27 6.02
CA ALA A 43 6.64 -7.23 6.20
C ALA A 43 5.98 -6.03 6.87
N LEU A 44 6.48 -5.63 8.04
CA LEU A 44 6.01 -4.46 8.78
C LEU A 44 7.07 -3.38 8.66
N PHE A 45 6.65 -2.20 8.24
CA PHE A 45 7.51 -1.03 8.14
C PHE A 45 6.96 0.06 9.05
N ASP A 46 7.72 0.48 10.05
CA ASP A 46 7.38 1.64 10.87
C ASP A 46 7.54 2.93 10.09
N TYR A 47 8.51 2.93 9.18
CA TYR A 47 8.83 4.08 8.36
C TYR A 47 9.57 3.65 7.08
N PHE A 48 9.19 4.24 5.97
CA PHE A 48 9.91 4.12 4.71
C PHE A 48 10.20 5.52 4.15
N SER A 49 11.45 5.82 3.85
CA SER A 49 11.86 7.06 3.19
C SER A 49 12.78 6.74 2.02
N TYR A 50 12.47 7.30 0.88
CA TYR A 50 13.33 7.29 -0.29
C TYR A 50 13.77 8.73 -0.62
N LYS A 51 15.09 8.93 -0.68
CA LYS A 51 15.69 10.13 -1.26
C LYS A 51 16.55 9.67 -2.42
N GLY A 52 15.94 9.65 -3.60
CA GLY A 52 16.66 9.38 -4.84
C GLY A 52 17.23 10.67 -5.41
N ASN A 53 18.49 10.64 -5.82
CA ASN A 53 19.04 11.60 -6.76
C ASN A 53 19.04 10.90 -8.11
N ASP A 54 18.06 11.22 -8.95
CA ASP A 54 18.08 10.78 -10.33
C ASP A 54 18.74 11.89 -11.15
N ASP A 55 19.94 11.60 -11.64
CA ASP A 55 20.73 12.54 -12.42
C ASP A 55 19.99 13.03 -13.66
N SER A 56 19.09 12.22 -14.21
CA SER A 56 18.25 12.61 -15.36
C SER A 56 17.32 13.76 -15.02
N TYR A 57 16.68 13.72 -13.84
CA TYR A 57 15.78 14.78 -13.37
C TYR A 57 16.53 16.02 -12.93
N ILE A 58 17.69 15.85 -12.30
CA ILE A 58 18.57 16.97 -11.91
C ILE A 58 19.10 17.71 -13.14
N SER A 59 19.51 16.96 -14.16
CA SER A 59 20.07 17.51 -15.39
C SER A 59 19.02 18.11 -16.33
N ASN A 60 17.75 17.70 -16.19
CA ASN A 60 16.64 18.14 -17.03
C ASN A 60 15.47 18.62 -16.15
N PRO A 61 15.60 19.75 -15.44
CA PRO A 61 14.51 20.27 -14.62
C PRO A 61 13.31 20.64 -15.51
N LEU A 62 12.10 20.46 -14.98
CA LEU A 62 10.88 20.89 -15.66
C LEU A 62 10.90 22.40 -15.87
N SER A 63 10.54 22.85 -17.06
CA SER A 63 10.57 24.26 -17.47
C SER A 63 9.34 25.07 -17.01
N GLY A 64 8.36 24.45 -16.34
CA GLY A 64 7.14 25.09 -15.86
C GLY A 64 6.11 24.09 -15.35
N GLU A 65 4.98 24.61 -14.86
CA GLU A 65 3.88 23.82 -14.28
C GLU A 65 3.10 23.00 -15.33
N ASP A 66 3.21 23.37 -16.62
CA ASP A 66 2.55 22.68 -17.72
C ASP A 66 3.34 21.46 -18.24
N TYR A 67 4.46 21.11 -17.57
CA TYR A 67 5.34 20.02 -17.96
C TYR A 67 5.38 18.93 -16.91
N PHE A 68 5.53 17.70 -17.35
CA PHE A 68 5.71 16.55 -16.49
C PHE A 68 6.77 15.59 -17.07
N TYR A 69 7.37 14.78 -16.21
CA TYR A 69 8.32 13.78 -16.65
C TYR A 69 7.63 12.52 -17.15
N ASN A 70 8.23 11.89 -18.16
CA ASN A 70 7.87 10.55 -18.60
C ASN A 70 8.91 9.53 -18.13
N PRO A 71 8.47 8.33 -17.71
CA PRO A 71 7.08 7.89 -17.63
C PRO A 71 6.35 8.53 -16.43
N ILE A 72 5.08 8.91 -16.61
CA ILE A 72 4.22 9.46 -15.53
C ILE A 72 3.95 8.44 -14.43
N LEU A 73 4.05 7.16 -14.75
CA LEU A 73 3.91 6.04 -13.82
C LEU A 73 5.11 5.11 -14.01
N PRO A 74 6.24 5.36 -13.33
CA PRO A 74 7.45 4.55 -13.46
C PRO A 74 7.22 3.16 -12.84
N GLY A 75 7.68 2.11 -13.54
CA GLY A 75 7.54 0.74 -13.08
C GLY A 75 7.23 -0.22 -14.22
N TRP A 76 6.81 -1.43 -13.86
CA TRP A 76 6.41 -2.44 -14.83
C TRP A 76 4.88 -2.49 -14.94
N TYR A 77 4.35 -1.69 -15.84
CA TYR A 77 2.92 -1.56 -16.10
C TYR A 77 2.64 -1.77 -17.59
N SER A 78 2.58 -3.03 -18.02
CA SER A 78 2.34 -3.38 -19.41
C SER A 78 0.86 -3.35 -19.77
N ASP A 79 0.58 -3.11 -21.07
CA ASP A 79 -0.75 -3.12 -21.66
C ASP A 79 -1.74 -2.20 -20.92
N PRO A 80 -1.43 -0.89 -20.76
CA PRO A 80 -2.29 0.01 -20.04
C PRO A 80 -3.60 0.26 -20.77
N SER A 81 -4.71 0.27 -20.03
CA SER A 81 -6.03 0.67 -20.50
C SER A 81 -6.62 1.72 -19.57
N VAL A 82 -7.17 2.78 -20.13
CA VAL A 82 -7.74 3.91 -19.40
C VAL A 82 -9.19 4.11 -19.77
N CYS A 83 -10.05 4.42 -18.79
CA CYS A 83 -11.39 4.94 -19.03
C CYS A 83 -11.67 6.16 -18.13
N THR A 84 -12.74 6.90 -18.49
CA THR A 84 -13.28 7.99 -17.67
C THR A 84 -14.76 7.75 -17.41
N ASN A 85 -15.26 8.25 -16.25
CA ASN A 85 -16.68 8.30 -15.97
C ASN A 85 -17.39 9.54 -16.53
N GLY A 86 -16.63 10.48 -17.15
CA GLY A 86 -17.15 11.74 -17.65
C GLY A 86 -17.33 12.81 -16.55
N GLU A 87 -17.05 12.51 -15.30
CA GLU A 87 -17.17 13.40 -14.13
C GLU A 87 -15.79 13.85 -13.61
N GLY A 88 -14.74 13.70 -14.44
CA GLY A 88 -13.38 14.08 -14.10
C GLY A 88 -12.60 13.00 -13.35
N ASP A 89 -13.09 11.77 -13.32
CA ASP A 89 -12.34 10.61 -12.83
C ASP A 89 -11.79 9.80 -14.00
N TYR A 90 -10.52 9.42 -13.88
CA TYR A 90 -9.83 8.55 -14.80
C TYR A 90 -9.34 7.31 -14.06
N PHE A 91 -9.53 6.15 -14.66
CA PHE A 91 -9.10 4.87 -14.12
C PHE A 91 -8.19 4.18 -15.12
N LEU A 92 -7.03 3.72 -14.64
CA LEU A 92 -6.04 3.01 -15.44
C LEU A 92 -5.82 1.64 -14.83
N ILE A 93 -5.74 0.64 -15.69
CA ILE A 93 -5.43 -0.75 -15.32
C ILE A 93 -4.33 -1.31 -16.22
N THR A 94 -3.61 -2.32 -15.74
CA THR A 94 -2.49 -2.94 -16.48
C THR A 94 -2.46 -4.45 -16.30
N SER A 95 -1.71 -5.15 -17.17
CA SER A 95 -1.46 -6.59 -17.06
C SER A 95 -0.68 -6.95 -15.81
N THR A 96 -0.95 -8.14 -15.25
CA THR A 96 -0.19 -8.69 -14.12
C THR A 96 0.37 -10.08 -14.36
N PHE A 97 0.09 -10.68 -15.49
CA PHE A 97 0.57 -12.03 -15.78
C PHE A 97 0.14 -13.02 -14.69
N THR A 98 1.08 -13.77 -14.08
CA THR A 98 0.78 -14.71 -12.99
C THR A 98 0.83 -14.09 -11.59
N TYR A 99 1.10 -12.80 -11.48
CA TYR A 99 1.19 -12.14 -10.17
C TYR A 99 -0.19 -11.93 -9.54
N PHE A 100 -0.25 -12.12 -8.22
CA PHE A 100 -1.45 -11.89 -7.40
C PHE A 100 -1.15 -10.85 -6.31
N PRO A 101 -2.07 -9.91 -6.04
CA PRO A 101 -3.37 -9.67 -6.67
C PRO A 101 -3.24 -9.21 -8.12
N GLY A 102 -4.23 -9.55 -8.97
CA GLY A 102 -4.19 -9.28 -10.40
C GLY A 102 -4.81 -7.94 -10.78
N VAL A 103 -4.28 -7.35 -11.84
CA VAL A 103 -4.77 -6.10 -12.47
C VAL A 103 -4.84 -4.94 -11.47
N PRO A 104 -3.73 -4.25 -11.19
CA PRO A 104 -3.76 -3.05 -10.38
C PRO A 104 -4.66 -2.00 -11.05
N ILE A 105 -5.39 -1.27 -10.21
CA ILE A 105 -6.22 -0.15 -10.65
C ILE A 105 -5.70 1.14 -10.03
N PHE A 106 -5.53 2.14 -10.87
CA PHE A 106 -5.08 3.47 -10.50
C PHE A 106 -6.17 4.49 -10.80
N HIS A 107 -6.24 5.53 -10.00
CA HIS A 107 -7.14 6.66 -10.17
C HIS A 107 -6.35 7.95 -10.35
N SER A 108 -6.85 8.83 -11.22
CA SER A 108 -6.32 10.16 -11.44
C SER A 108 -7.46 11.15 -11.74
N LYS A 109 -7.20 12.44 -11.48
CA LYS A 109 -8.07 13.58 -11.86
C LYS A 109 -7.50 14.36 -13.04
N ASP A 110 -6.24 14.13 -13.41
CA ASP A 110 -5.50 14.96 -14.37
C ASP A 110 -4.69 14.15 -15.41
N LEU A 111 -4.75 12.80 -15.36
CA LEU A 111 -3.98 11.88 -16.20
C LEU A 111 -2.46 11.92 -15.98
N VAL A 112 -1.98 12.71 -15.05
CA VAL A 112 -0.56 12.85 -14.72
C VAL A 112 -0.27 12.25 -13.34
N ASN A 113 -1.10 12.62 -12.35
CA ASN A 113 -0.94 12.16 -10.97
C ASN A 113 -1.82 10.95 -10.71
N TRP A 114 -1.20 9.77 -10.66
CA TRP A 114 -1.89 8.49 -10.50
C TRP A 114 -1.67 7.93 -9.09
N LYS A 115 -2.76 7.50 -8.47
CA LYS A 115 -2.74 6.79 -7.19
C LYS A 115 -3.30 5.39 -7.38
N GLN A 116 -2.54 4.38 -7.02
CA GLN A 116 -3.08 3.02 -6.95
C GLN A 116 -4.13 2.93 -5.86
N ILE A 117 -5.34 2.48 -6.20
CA ILE A 117 -6.49 2.38 -5.30
C ILE A 117 -6.80 0.93 -4.93
N GLY A 118 -6.22 -0.04 -5.63
CA GLY A 118 -6.44 -1.46 -5.34
C GLY A 118 -6.06 -2.36 -6.51
N HIS A 119 -6.76 -3.49 -6.58
CA HIS A 119 -6.64 -4.46 -7.68
C HIS A 119 -8.03 -4.95 -8.08
N VAL A 120 -8.27 -5.06 -9.37
CA VAL A 120 -9.55 -5.54 -9.94
C VAL A 120 -9.76 -7.02 -9.63
N LEU A 121 -8.68 -7.81 -9.68
CA LEU A 121 -8.70 -9.25 -9.40
C LEU A 121 -8.03 -9.53 -8.04
N ASN A 122 -8.76 -9.23 -6.97
CA ASN A 122 -8.27 -9.32 -5.59
C ASN A 122 -8.68 -10.62 -4.85
N ARG A 123 -9.42 -11.50 -5.50
CA ARG A 123 -9.86 -12.80 -4.95
C ARG A 123 -9.31 -13.96 -5.76
N ALA A 124 -8.77 -14.97 -5.09
CA ALA A 124 -8.21 -16.16 -5.74
C ALA A 124 -9.23 -16.86 -6.67
N SER A 125 -10.53 -16.80 -6.34
CA SER A 125 -11.61 -17.36 -7.16
C SER A 125 -11.78 -16.73 -8.54
N GLN A 126 -11.25 -15.51 -8.74
CA GLN A 126 -11.25 -14.81 -10.04
C GLN A 126 -10.09 -15.27 -10.95
N LEU A 127 -9.08 -15.93 -10.38
CA LEU A 127 -7.84 -16.33 -11.04
C LEU A 127 -7.75 -17.86 -11.17
N VAL A 128 -8.70 -18.43 -11.90
CA VAL A 128 -8.77 -19.89 -12.12
C VAL A 128 -7.61 -20.35 -13.03
N LYS A 129 -7.15 -21.59 -12.81
CA LYS A 129 -6.09 -22.24 -13.62
C LYS A 129 -4.77 -21.44 -13.69
N MET A 130 -4.40 -20.77 -12.61
CA MET A 130 -3.10 -20.07 -12.54
C MET A 130 -1.94 -21.01 -12.18
N GLU A 131 -2.24 -22.08 -11.47
CA GLU A 131 -1.25 -23.06 -11.04
C GLU A 131 -0.55 -23.70 -12.25
N GLY A 132 0.78 -23.79 -12.19
CA GLY A 132 1.62 -24.36 -13.24
C GLY A 132 1.80 -23.48 -14.48
N GLN A 133 1.22 -22.31 -14.54
CA GLN A 133 1.49 -21.39 -15.64
C GLN A 133 2.91 -20.81 -15.54
N LYS A 134 3.50 -20.49 -16.69
CA LYS A 134 4.77 -19.77 -16.75
C LYS A 134 4.60 -18.37 -16.15
N VAL A 135 5.66 -17.80 -15.58
CA VAL A 135 5.66 -16.45 -15.01
C VAL A 135 5.12 -15.40 -15.98
N SER A 136 5.38 -15.57 -17.27
CA SER A 136 4.85 -14.74 -18.35
C SER A 136 3.48 -15.18 -18.87
N GLY A 137 2.81 -16.11 -18.23
CA GLY A 137 1.41 -16.50 -18.50
C GLY A 137 0.42 -15.67 -17.69
N GLY A 138 -0.81 -16.19 -17.51
CA GLY A 138 -1.83 -15.57 -16.65
C GLY A 138 -2.61 -14.46 -17.31
N ILE A 139 -2.70 -13.29 -16.68
CA ILE A 139 -3.61 -12.21 -17.06
C ILE A 139 -2.96 -11.23 -18.00
N PHE A 140 -3.52 -11.11 -19.21
CA PHE A 140 -3.00 -10.30 -20.29
C PHE A 140 -3.97 -9.20 -20.70
N ALA A 141 -3.42 -8.03 -21.03
CA ALA A 141 -4.06 -6.93 -21.73
C ALA A 141 -5.50 -6.65 -21.27
N PRO A 142 -5.72 -6.30 -19.98
CA PRO A 142 -7.04 -5.95 -19.52
C PRO A 142 -7.53 -4.65 -20.18
N ALA A 143 -8.79 -4.60 -20.57
CA ALA A 143 -9.43 -3.41 -21.12
C ALA A 143 -10.55 -2.96 -20.18
N ILE A 144 -10.51 -1.69 -19.75
CA ILE A 144 -11.53 -1.09 -18.89
C ILE A 144 -12.43 -0.15 -19.68
N SER A 145 -13.72 -0.18 -19.36
CA SER A 145 -14.71 0.76 -19.92
C SER A 145 -15.76 1.13 -18.88
N TYR A 146 -16.35 2.30 -19.03
CA TYR A 146 -17.47 2.77 -18.23
C TYR A 146 -18.73 2.88 -19.08
N ASN A 147 -19.83 2.33 -18.57
CA ASN A 147 -21.14 2.47 -19.21
C ASN A 147 -21.97 3.52 -18.43
N PRO A 148 -22.24 4.71 -19.03
CA PRO A 148 -22.95 5.79 -18.34
C PRO A 148 -24.44 5.48 -18.11
N TYR A 149 -25.06 4.58 -18.90
CA TYR A 149 -26.47 4.25 -18.75
C TYR A 149 -26.78 3.49 -17.46
N ASN A 150 -25.88 2.58 -17.06
CA ASN A 150 -26.04 1.79 -15.84
C ASN A 150 -24.98 2.08 -14.78
N LYS A 151 -24.13 3.11 -14.98
CA LYS A 151 -23.07 3.58 -14.10
C LYS A 151 -22.14 2.44 -13.66
N THR A 152 -21.77 1.58 -14.61
CA THR A 152 -21.00 0.36 -14.31
C THR A 152 -19.69 0.36 -15.09
N TYR A 153 -18.61 0.07 -14.38
CA TYR A 153 -17.30 -0.21 -14.97
C TYR A 153 -17.21 -1.68 -15.32
N TYR A 154 -16.67 -1.98 -16.47
CA TYR A 154 -16.43 -3.32 -16.99
C TYR A 154 -14.94 -3.47 -17.28
N MET A 155 -14.36 -4.57 -16.88
CA MET A 155 -13.01 -4.97 -17.28
C MET A 155 -13.09 -6.32 -17.97
N VAL A 156 -12.55 -6.39 -19.18
CA VAL A 156 -12.37 -7.64 -19.95
C VAL A 156 -10.89 -7.94 -20.00
N THR A 157 -10.54 -9.21 -19.84
CA THR A 157 -9.14 -9.65 -19.94
C THR A 157 -9.05 -11.10 -20.39
N THR A 158 -7.85 -11.54 -20.72
CA THR A 158 -7.52 -12.92 -21.05
C THR A 158 -6.67 -13.54 -19.96
N ASN A 159 -7.08 -14.71 -19.44
CA ASN A 159 -6.17 -15.63 -18.79
C ASN A 159 -5.73 -16.65 -19.83
N VAL A 160 -4.45 -16.62 -20.23
CA VAL A 160 -3.95 -17.44 -21.34
C VAL A 160 -4.09 -18.95 -21.09
N GLY A 161 -4.20 -19.40 -19.84
CA GLY A 161 -4.46 -20.79 -19.47
C GLY A 161 -5.94 -21.17 -19.37
N ALA A 162 -6.87 -20.18 -19.43
CA ALA A 162 -8.30 -20.42 -19.16
C ALA A 162 -9.26 -19.77 -20.16
N GLY A 163 -8.82 -18.71 -20.87
CA GLY A 163 -9.65 -17.96 -21.83
C GLY A 163 -10.05 -16.58 -21.35
N ASN A 164 -10.94 -15.94 -22.12
CA ASN A 164 -11.40 -14.59 -21.85
C ASN A 164 -12.50 -14.57 -20.80
N PHE A 165 -12.50 -13.56 -19.95
CA PHE A 165 -13.55 -13.31 -18.98
C PHE A 165 -13.74 -11.82 -18.72
N PHE A 166 -14.79 -11.45 -18.02
CA PHE A 166 -14.98 -10.07 -17.58
C PHE A 166 -15.40 -10.01 -16.11
N VAL A 167 -15.14 -8.88 -15.50
CA VAL A 167 -15.66 -8.48 -14.18
C VAL A 167 -16.27 -7.10 -14.27
N LYS A 168 -17.13 -6.75 -13.32
CA LYS A 168 -17.80 -5.44 -13.29
C LYS A 168 -18.01 -4.94 -11.87
N THR A 169 -18.06 -3.62 -11.72
CA THR A 169 -18.42 -2.95 -10.47
C THR A 169 -19.07 -1.60 -10.75
N GLN A 170 -19.88 -1.10 -9.82
CA GLN A 170 -20.34 0.29 -9.80
C GLN A 170 -19.46 1.19 -8.95
N ASP A 171 -18.65 0.57 -8.06
CA ASP A 171 -17.68 1.27 -7.21
C ASP A 171 -16.26 0.74 -7.50
N PRO A 172 -15.42 1.49 -8.20
CA PRO A 172 -14.04 1.09 -8.47
C PRO A 172 -13.09 1.29 -7.29
N PHE A 173 -13.54 1.91 -6.19
CA PHE A 173 -12.74 2.17 -5.00
C PHE A 173 -12.88 1.10 -3.90
N GLY A 174 -13.89 0.21 -3.98
CA GLY A 174 -14.25 -0.77 -2.95
C GLY A 174 -14.12 -2.24 -3.34
#